data_c24151a3218ca1a43cc372fba1590584
#
_entry.id   c24151a3218ca1a43cc372fba1590584
#
_cell.length_a   1.000
_cell.length_b   1.000
_cell.length_c   1.000
_cell.angle_alpha   90.00
_cell.angle_beta   90.00
_cell.angle_gamma   90.00
#
_symmetry.space_group_name_H-M   'P 1'
#
loop_
_entity.id
_entity.type
_entity.pdbx_description
1 polymer ?
#
loop_
_entity_poly.entity_id
_entity_poly.type
_entity_poly.pdbx_seq_one_letter_code
_entity_poly.pdbx_strand_id
1 'polypeptide(L)'
;MARFSHKIAIAPTASISIICGGTSACVEPIPANIYTHKTLSGAISVRNPHLAKVLAAKGADTSAMWQSIIAHEGSVARLDILSEHEKAIFRTAFEIDQRWIVELAADRAPFICQSQSINLYLPADVDKWDLHMLHWTAWQCGLKSLYYCRSKSISRASFAGKIGDSDEVAAPQPQRTDYEECLACQ
;
A
#
# COMPACT_ATOMS: atom_id res chain seq x y z
N MET A 1 36.00 5.28 18.02
CA MET A 1 35.99 4.78 16.63
C MET A 1 34.85 3.78 16.47
N ALA A 2 33.94 3.95 15.50
CA ALA A 2 32.85 3.01 15.33
C ALA A 2 33.35 1.70 14.71
N ARG A 3 32.95 0.57 15.28
CA ARG A 3 33.38 -0.77 14.84
C ARG A 3 32.80 -1.21 13.50
N PHE A 4 31.63 -0.66 13.13
CA PHE A 4 30.90 -0.99 11.90
C PHE A 4 30.70 0.27 11.06
N SER A 5 30.89 0.16 9.75
CA SER A 5 30.70 1.26 8.80
C SER A 5 29.23 1.59 8.57
N HIS A 6 28.35 0.59 8.68
CA HIS A 6 26.92 0.73 8.45
C HIS A 6 26.13 0.21 9.65
N LYS A 7 25.16 1.00 10.13
CA LYS A 7 24.40 0.69 11.34
C LYS A 7 22.90 0.78 11.16
N ILE A 8 22.41 1.61 10.24
CA ILE A 8 20.99 1.93 10.10
C ILE A 8 20.58 1.83 8.62
N ALA A 9 19.52 1.07 8.37
CA ALA A 9 18.83 0.97 7.11
C ALA A 9 17.33 0.89 7.39
N ILE A 10 16.49 1.27 6.42
CA ILE A 10 15.04 1.05 6.49
C ILE A 10 14.68 -0.09 5.56
N ALA A 11 14.30 -1.23 6.16
CA ALA A 11 13.89 -2.43 5.46
C ALA A 11 12.41 -2.36 5.04
N PRO A 12 11.98 -3.12 4.01
CA PRO A 12 10.61 -3.11 3.53
C PRO A 12 9.58 -3.70 4.51
N THR A 13 9.97 -4.58 5.41
CA THR A 13 9.20 -5.15 6.53
C THR A 13 7.81 -5.70 6.18
N ALA A 14 7.59 -6.18 4.97
CA ALA A 14 6.27 -6.60 4.47
C ALA A 14 5.60 -7.68 5.35
N SER A 15 6.30 -8.77 5.66
CA SER A 15 5.78 -9.85 6.53
C SER A 15 5.85 -9.48 8.01
N ILE A 16 6.89 -8.75 8.41
CA ILE A 16 7.09 -8.33 9.81
C ILE A 16 5.96 -7.42 10.27
N SER A 17 5.49 -6.50 9.43
CA SER A 17 4.40 -5.59 9.77
C SER A 17 3.10 -6.33 10.09
N ILE A 18 2.83 -7.45 9.44
CA ILE A 18 1.66 -8.30 9.70
C ILE A 18 1.80 -9.00 11.06
N ILE A 19 2.96 -9.56 11.33
CA ILE A 19 3.25 -10.24 12.60
C ILE A 19 3.20 -9.27 13.79
N CYS A 20 3.68 -8.04 13.58
CA CYS A 20 3.71 -7.00 14.61
C CYS A 20 2.38 -6.28 14.84
N GLY A 21 1.25 -6.81 14.36
CA GLY A 21 -0.08 -6.30 14.68
C GLY A 21 -0.79 -5.55 13.55
N GLY A 22 -0.40 -5.77 12.29
CA GLY A 22 -1.11 -5.21 11.14
C GLY A 22 -0.84 -3.72 10.91
N THR A 23 0.34 -3.24 11.28
CA THR A 23 0.83 -1.91 10.93
C THR A 23 1.22 -1.86 9.45
N SER A 24 1.37 -0.66 8.88
CA SER A 24 1.86 -0.51 7.51
C SER A 24 3.31 -1.04 7.39
N ALA A 25 3.64 -1.54 6.22
CA ALA A 25 5.00 -1.96 5.93
C ALA A 25 5.94 -0.75 5.81
N CYS A 26 7.19 -0.90 6.17
CA CYS A 26 8.21 0.13 6.10
C CYS A 26 7.80 1.41 6.86
N VAL A 27 7.92 2.55 6.21
CA VAL A 27 7.52 3.90 6.67
C VAL A 27 6.41 4.49 5.80
N GLU A 28 5.66 3.65 5.14
CA GLU A 28 4.67 4.00 4.12
C GLU A 28 3.25 3.91 4.66
N PRO A 29 2.30 4.68 4.11
CA PRO A 29 0.90 4.49 4.40
C PRO A 29 0.41 3.15 3.83
N ILE A 30 -0.69 2.63 4.39
CA ILE A 30 -1.27 1.37 3.91
C ILE A 30 -1.82 1.52 2.48
N PRO A 31 -1.63 0.53 1.61
CA PRO A 31 -2.14 0.59 0.23
C PRO A 31 -3.67 0.42 0.14
N ALA A 32 -4.30 -0.20 1.14
CA ALA A 32 -5.74 -0.39 1.24
C ALA A 32 -6.17 -0.63 2.68
N ASN A 33 -7.37 -0.20 3.08
CA ASN A 33 -7.93 -0.45 4.42
C ASN A 33 -8.47 -1.86 4.61
N ILE A 34 -8.62 -2.61 3.53
CA ILE A 34 -8.92 -4.04 3.51
C ILE A 34 -8.22 -4.68 2.32
N TYR A 35 -7.59 -5.81 2.52
CA TYR A 35 -6.91 -6.56 1.47
C TYR A 35 -6.86 -8.05 1.78
N THR A 36 -6.67 -8.86 0.76
CA THR A 36 -6.48 -10.30 0.92
C THR A 36 -5.00 -10.62 0.98
N HIS A 37 -4.56 -11.17 2.11
CA HIS A 37 -3.22 -11.70 2.28
C HIS A 37 -3.21 -13.19 1.95
N LYS A 38 -2.44 -13.56 0.91
CA LYS A 38 -2.27 -14.96 0.52
C LYS A 38 -1.10 -15.57 1.29
N THR A 39 -1.33 -16.70 1.92
CA THR A 39 -0.33 -17.51 2.60
C THR A 39 -0.28 -18.90 1.97
N LEU A 40 0.72 -19.68 2.31
CA LEU A 40 0.81 -21.09 1.87
C LEU A 40 -0.38 -21.93 2.36
N SER A 41 -1.01 -21.55 3.46
CA SER A 41 -2.15 -22.23 4.07
C SER A 41 -3.51 -21.68 3.63
N GLY A 42 -3.56 -20.65 2.76
CA GLY A 42 -4.80 -20.07 2.29
C GLY A 42 -4.78 -18.55 2.19
N ALA A 43 -5.93 -17.96 1.94
CA ALA A 43 -6.11 -16.52 1.83
C ALA A 43 -6.83 -15.98 3.07
N ILE A 44 -6.29 -14.94 3.67
CA ILE A 44 -6.85 -14.29 4.86
C ILE A 44 -7.20 -12.85 4.50
N SER A 45 -8.43 -12.43 4.82
CA SER A 45 -8.84 -11.04 4.71
C SER A 45 -8.32 -10.23 5.90
N VAL A 46 -7.47 -9.25 5.63
CA VAL A 46 -6.90 -8.35 6.64
C VAL A 46 -7.63 -7.01 6.56
N ARG A 47 -8.19 -6.58 7.68
CA ARG A 47 -8.88 -5.29 7.83
C ARG A 47 -8.03 -4.35 8.67
N ASN A 48 -8.07 -3.06 8.36
CA ASN A 48 -7.45 -2.04 9.20
C ASN A 48 -8.13 -2.02 10.58
N PRO A 49 -7.43 -2.39 11.68
CA PRO A 49 -8.05 -2.51 12.99
C PRO A 49 -8.49 -1.17 13.58
N HIS A 50 -7.86 -0.07 13.17
CA HIS A 50 -8.23 1.27 13.62
C HIS A 50 -9.51 1.74 12.95
N LEU A 51 -9.65 1.50 11.64
CA LEU A 51 -10.90 1.77 10.91
C LEU A 51 -12.05 0.92 11.46
N ALA A 52 -11.83 -0.37 11.75
CA ALA A 52 -12.84 -1.24 12.35
C ALA A 52 -13.37 -0.68 13.67
N LYS A 53 -12.49 -0.15 14.54
CA LYS A 53 -12.90 0.49 15.80
C LYS A 53 -13.77 1.73 15.58
N VAL A 54 -13.43 2.56 14.60
CA VAL A 54 -14.21 3.76 14.27
C VAL A 54 -15.58 3.38 13.72
N LEU A 55 -15.63 2.40 12.80
CA LEU A 55 -16.89 1.91 12.25
C LEU A 55 -17.76 1.25 13.31
N ALA A 56 -17.19 0.47 14.23
CA ALA A 56 -17.91 -0.14 15.37
C ALA A 56 -18.49 0.93 16.29
N ALA A 57 -17.75 1.98 16.63
CA ALA A 57 -18.23 3.08 17.44
C ALA A 57 -19.42 3.83 16.82
N LYS A 58 -19.51 3.82 15.47
CA LYS A 58 -20.61 4.40 14.71
C LYS A 58 -21.73 3.39 14.39
N GLY A 59 -21.63 2.15 14.87
CA GLY A 59 -22.60 1.08 14.59
C GLY A 59 -22.59 0.60 13.14
N ALA A 60 -21.51 0.85 12.39
CA ALA A 60 -21.39 0.60 10.96
C ALA A 60 -20.38 -0.50 10.61
N ASP A 61 -19.84 -1.24 11.57
CA ASP A 61 -18.94 -2.37 11.32
C ASP A 61 -19.72 -3.58 10.82
N THR A 62 -20.22 -3.49 9.60
CA THR A 62 -21.03 -4.52 8.93
C THR A 62 -20.30 -5.12 7.73
N SER A 63 -20.67 -6.34 7.35
CA SER A 63 -20.14 -6.98 6.15
C SER A 63 -20.38 -6.14 4.89
N ALA A 64 -21.56 -5.53 4.76
CA ALA A 64 -21.90 -4.65 3.64
C ALA A 64 -20.99 -3.43 3.56
N MET A 65 -20.62 -2.83 4.70
CA MET A 65 -19.69 -1.71 4.74
C MET A 65 -18.31 -2.12 4.23
N TRP A 66 -17.78 -3.27 4.69
CA TRP A 66 -16.49 -3.77 4.22
C TRP A 66 -16.50 -4.16 2.74
N GLN A 67 -17.61 -4.72 2.24
CA GLN A 67 -17.77 -4.97 0.81
C GLN A 67 -17.75 -3.68 -0.01
N SER A 68 -18.40 -2.62 0.48
CA SER A 68 -18.31 -1.30 -0.16
C SER A 68 -16.87 -0.78 -0.20
N ILE A 69 -16.10 -0.92 0.89
CA ILE A 69 -14.69 -0.52 0.92
C ILE A 69 -13.87 -1.35 -0.07
N ILE A 70 -14.11 -2.66 -0.18
CA ILE A 70 -13.45 -3.52 -1.18
C ILE A 70 -13.77 -3.06 -2.60
N ALA A 71 -15.04 -2.78 -2.90
CA ALA A 71 -15.47 -2.31 -4.22
C ALA A 71 -14.80 -0.97 -4.63
N HIS A 72 -14.37 -0.18 -3.64
CA HIS A 72 -13.62 1.06 -3.83
C HIS A 72 -12.11 0.89 -3.56
N GLU A 73 -11.58 -0.31 -3.80
CA GLU A 73 -10.14 -0.61 -3.70
C GLU A 73 -9.51 -0.32 -2.32
N GLY A 74 -10.30 -0.43 -1.27
CA GLY A 74 -9.86 -0.16 0.09
C GLY A 74 -9.91 1.31 0.52
N SER A 75 -10.41 2.20 -0.34
CA SER A 75 -10.62 3.62 -0.02
C SER A 75 -11.87 3.83 0.83
N VAL A 76 -11.81 4.82 1.71
CA VAL A 76 -12.94 5.29 2.54
C VAL A 76 -13.53 6.62 2.07
N ALA A 77 -13.04 7.19 0.98
CA ALA A 77 -13.40 8.54 0.52
C ALA A 77 -14.91 8.72 0.29
N ARG A 78 -15.61 7.67 -0.12
CA ARG A 78 -17.06 7.69 -0.42
C ARG A 78 -17.97 7.31 0.75
N LEU A 79 -17.42 7.11 1.95
CA LEU A 79 -18.22 6.72 3.11
C LEU A 79 -18.78 7.97 3.81
N ASP A 80 -20.08 8.24 3.65
CA ASP A 80 -20.75 9.40 4.25
C ASP A 80 -20.80 9.34 5.79
N ILE A 81 -20.66 8.17 6.36
CA ILE A 81 -20.65 7.95 7.81
C ILE A 81 -19.38 8.48 8.48
N LEU A 82 -18.31 8.65 7.71
CA LEU A 82 -17.04 9.20 8.20
C LEU A 82 -16.98 10.70 7.99
N SER A 83 -16.50 11.44 8.99
CA SER A 83 -16.17 12.86 8.83
C SER A 83 -14.99 13.05 7.88
N GLU A 84 -14.84 14.25 7.32
CA GLU A 84 -13.70 14.57 6.42
C GLU A 84 -12.35 14.37 7.11
N HIS A 85 -12.28 14.63 8.41
CA HIS A 85 -11.08 14.36 9.20
C HIS A 85 -10.77 12.86 9.28
N GLU A 86 -11.76 12.01 9.54
CA GLU A 86 -11.59 10.56 9.57
C GLU A 86 -11.22 10.01 8.19
N LYS A 87 -11.86 10.50 7.12
CA LYS A 87 -11.48 10.15 5.74
C LYS A 87 -10.02 10.50 5.46
N ALA A 88 -9.56 11.67 5.92
CA ALA A 88 -8.17 12.09 5.75
C ALA A 88 -7.17 11.19 6.48
N ILE A 89 -7.54 10.69 7.69
CA ILE A 89 -6.69 9.75 8.47
C ILE A 89 -6.55 8.39 7.76
N PHE A 90 -7.63 7.88 7.16
CA PHE A 90 -7.67 6.56 6.54
C PHE A 90 -7.42 6.57 5.04
N ARG A 91 -6.80 7.62 4.48
CA ARG A 91 -6.36 7.64 3.09
C ARG A 91 -5.40 6.49 2.82
N THR A 92 -5.58 5.86 1.67
CA THR A 92 -4.67 4.83 1.17
C THR A 92 -3.41 5.47 0.56
N ALA A 93 -2.36 4.68 0.41
CA ALA A 93 -1.12 5.13 -0.22
C ALA A 93 -1.33 5.69 -1.63
N PHE A 94 -2.31 5.18 -2.37
CA PHE A 94 -2.66 5.64 -3.73
C PHE A 94 -3.39 7.00 -3.76
N GLU A 95 -3.96 7.43 -2.63
CA GLU A 95 -4.69 8.69 -2.49
C GLU A 95 -3.82 9.82 -1.94
N ILE A 96 -2.58 9.51 -1.57
CA ILE A 96 -1.62 10.47 -1.01
C ILE A 96 -0.66 10.89 -2.11
N ASP A 97 -0.35 12.18 -2.19
CA ASP A 97 0.68 12.69 -3.08
C ASP A 97 2.04 12.08 -2.73
N GLN A 98 2.64 11.37 -3.69
CA GLN A 98 3.87 10.62 -3.49
C GLN A 98 5.10 11.52 -3.26
N ARG A 99 5.00 12.81 -3.53
CA ARG A 99 6.05 13.78 -3.18
C ARG A 99 6.30 13.81 -1.67
N TRP A 100 5.25 13.67 -0.85
CA TRP A 100 5.39 13.59 0.60
C TRP A 100 6.24 12.41 1.05
N ILE A 101 6.13 11.27 0.37
CA ILE A 101 6.95 10.09 0.69
C ILE A 101 8.43 10.39 0.41
N VAL A 102 8.72 11.06 -0.71
CA VAL A 102 10.07 11.46 -1.11
C VAL A 102 10.64 12.50 -0.13
N GLU A 103 9.88 13.55 0.20
CA GLU A 103 10.31 14.61 1.11
C GLU A 103 10.61 14.07 2.51
N LEU A 104 9.69 13.28 3.08
CA LEU A 104 9.90 12.66 4.39
C LEU A 104 11.06 11.65 4.39
N ALA A 105 11.33 10.98 3.27
CA ALA A 105 12.50 10.14 3.12
C ALA A 105 13.78 10.95 3.07
N ALA A 106 13.77 12.12 2.42
CA ALA A 106 14.89 13.04 2.38
C ALA A 106 15.23 13.59 3.76
N ASP A 107 14.22 13.95 4.56
CA ASP A 107 14.41 14.41 5.95
C ASP A 107 15.07 13.35 6.83
N ARG A 108 14.78 12.07 6.59
CA ARG A 108 15.40 10.95 7.32
C ARG A 108 16.79 10.59 6.81
N ALA A 109 17.10 10.86 5.54
CA ALA A 109 18.31 10.41 4.86
C ALA A 109 19.62 10.75 5.59
N PRO A 110 19.80 11.94 6.22
CA PRO A 110 21.01 12.29 6.97
C PRO A 110 21.28 11.38 8.17
N PHE A 111 20.23 10.74 8.72
CA PHE A 111 20.32 9.89 9.90
C PHE A 111 20.46 8.39 9.56
N ILE A 112 20.41 8.04 8.27
CA ILE A 112 20.41 6.67 7.78
C ILE A 112 21.67 6.44 6.94
N CYS A 113 22.58 5.61 7.44
CA CYS A 113 23.87 5.39 6.77
C CYS A 113 23.76 4.51 5.51
N GLN A 114 22.74 3.66 5.42
CA GLN A 114 22.42 2.90 4.21
C GLN A 114 21.23 3.52 3.44
N SER A 115 20.54 2.77 2.62
CA SER A 115 19.36 3.25 1.91
C SER A 115 18.05 2.96 2.66
N GLN A 116 16.97 3.48 2.11
CA GLN A 116 15.61 3.30 2.60
C GLN A 116 14.81 2.57 1.52
N SER A 117 14.07 1.53 1.89
CA SER A 117 13.17 0.82 0.98
C SER A 117 11.87 1.61 0.80
N ILE A 118 11.88 2.57 -0.12
CA ILE A 118 10.76 3.49 -0.38
C ILE A 118 9.99 3.00 -1.60
N ASN A 119 8.73 2.61 -1.41
CA ASN A 119 7.81 2.31 -2.50
C ASN A 119 7.05 3.57 -2.92
N LEU A 120 6.83 3.72 -4.22
CA LEU A 120 5.96 4.73 -4.79
C LEU A 120 4.67 4.09 -5.27
N TYR A 121 3.53 4.71 -4.98
CA TYR A 121 2.20 4.21 -5.32
C TYR A 121 1.57 5.13 -6.36
N LEU A 122 1.44 4.64 -7.58
CA LEU A 122 1.03 5.45 -8.72
C LEU A 122 -0.21 4.86 -9.39
N PRO A 123 -1.07 5.67 -10.00
CA PRO A 123 -2.16 5.17 -10.82
C PRO A 123 -1.62 4.40 -12.04
N ALA A 124 -2.49 3.56 -12.64
CA ALA A 124 -2.09 2.75 -13.79
C ALA A 124 -1.74 3.59 -15.03
N ASP A 125 -2.34 4.76 -15.13
CA ASP A 125 -2.25 5.73 -16.24
C ASP A 125 -1.40 6.96 -15.89
N VAL A 126 -0.48 6.81 -14.93
CA VAL A 126 0.41 7.90 -14.52
C VAL A 126 1.13 8.50 -15.73
N ASP A 127 1.15 9.82 -15.82
CA ASP A 127 1.90 10.52 -16.85
C ASP A 127 3.41 10.27 -16.69
N LYS A 128 4.10 10.06 -17.82
CA LYS A 128 5.54 9.77 -17.82
C LYS A 128 6.35 10.93 -17.26
N TRP A 129 5.88 12.16 -17.46
CA TRP A 129 6.53 13.35 -16.94
C TRP A 129 6.40 13.43 -15.43
N ASP A 130 5.23 13.15 -14.87
CA ASP A 130 5.01 13.12 -13.42
C ASP A 130 5.87 12.05 -12.74
N LEU A 131 5.95 10.86 -13.35
CA LEU A 131 6.83 9.80 -12.89
C LEU A 131 8.30 10.24 -12.93
N HIS A 132 8.73 10.88 -14.04
CA HIS A 132 10.08 11.41 -14.17
C HIS A 132 10.37 12.47 -13.12
N MET A 133 9.47 13.43 -12.93
CA MET A 133 9.65 14.52 -11.96
C MET A 133 9.73 14.01 -10.52
N LEU A 134 8.98 12.97 -10.17
CA LEU A 134 9.05 12.35 -8.86
C LEU A 134 10.43 11.71 -8.59
N HIS A 135 10.98 10.99 -9.58
CA HIS A 135 12.32 10.42 -9.49
C HIS A 135 13.41 11.51 -9.49
N TRP A 136 13.23 12.56 -10.29
CA TRP A 136 14.12 13.72 -10.31
C TRP A 136 14.16 14.41 -8.95
N THR A 137 13.00 14.63 -8.33
CA THR A 137 12.91 15.22 -6.98
C THR A 137 13.61 14.35 -5.96
N ALA A 138 13.41 13.03 -6.02
CA ALA A 138 14.09 12.10 -5.11
C ALA A 138 15.62 12.18 -5.25
N TRP A 139 16.13 12.28 -6.47
CA TRP A 139 17.55 12.47 -6.73
C TRP A 139 18.06 13.82 -6.24
N GLN A 140 17.35 14.93 -6.53
CA GLN A 140 17.71 16.27 -6.05
C GLN A 140 17.76 16.36 -4.52
N CYS A 141 16.83 15.66 -3.83
CA CYS A 141 16.79 15.57 -2.38
C CYS A 141 17.90 14.66 -1.79
N GLY A 142 18.77 14.09 -2.62
CA GLY A 142 19.89 13.28 -2.19
C GLY A 142 19.51 11.88 -1.69
N LEU A 143 18.37 11.34 -2.09
CA LEU A 143 18.01 9.96 -1.78
C LEU A 143 18.96 9.00 -2.52
N LYS A 144 19.45 7.99 -1.81
CA LYS A 144 20.38 7.00 -2.35
C LYS A 144 19.72 6.01 -3.30
N SER A 145 18.45 5.68 -3.02
CA SER A 145 17.64 4.79 -3.84
C SER A 145 16.16 4.95 -3.51
N LEU A 146 15.33 4.54 -4.46
CA LEU A 146 13.94 4.14 -4.25
C LEU A 146 13.86 2.62 -4.30
N TYR A 147 12.69 2.02 -4.08
CA TYR A 147 12.52 0.57 -4.10
C TYR A 147 11.56 0.16 -5.22
N TYR A 148 10.30 -0.14 -4.93
CA TYR A 148 9.35 -0.49 -5.99
C TYR A 148 8.50 0.70 -6.42
N CYS A 149 8.24 0.78 -7.72
CA CYS A 149 7.15 1.57 -8.26
C CYS A 149 5.91 0.65 -8.37
N ARG A 150 4.98 0.80 -7.44
CA ARG A 150 3.74 0.01 -7.39
C ARG A 150 2.66 0.75 -8.16
N SER A 151 2.24 0.18 -9.27
CA SER A 151 1.11 0.70 -10.06
C SER A 151 -0.05 -0.29 -10.05
N LYS A 152 -1.27 0.24 -10.14
CA LYS A 152 -2.45 -0.58 -10.40
C LYS A 152 -2.44 -0.96 -11.87
N SER A 153 -2.65 -2.25 -12.20
CA SER A 153 -2.81 -2.63 -13.61
C SER A 153 -4.21 -2.22 -14.11
N ILE A 154 -4.28 -1.73 -15.34
CA ILE A 154 -5.55 -1.34 -16.00
C ILE A 154 -6.58 -2.47 -15.97
N SER A 155 -6.13 -3.72 -16.12
CA SER A 155 -6.98 -4.90 -16.06
C SER A 155 -7.59 -5.16 -14.67
N ARG A 156 -6.89 -4.81 -13.57
CA ARG A 156 -7.42 -4.95 -12.21
C ARG A 156 -8.40 -3.84 -11.85
N ALA A 157 -8.20 -2.64 -12.34
CA ALA A 157 -9.11 -1.52 -12.16
C ALA A 157 -10.49 -1.79 -12.80
N SER A 158 -10.53 -2.47 -13.97
CA SER A 158 -11.78 -2.85 -14.62
C SER A 158 -12.51 -4.02 -13.96
N PHE A 159 -11.81 -4.85 -13.18
CA PHE A 159 -12.40 -6.01 -12.52
C PHE A 159 -13.08 -5.65 -11.19
N ALA A 160 -12.57 -4.66 -10.48
CA ALA A 160 -13.17 -4.20 -9.22
C ALA A 160 -14.57 -3.56 -9.41
N GLY A 161 -14.84 -2.99 -10.59
CA GLY A 161 -16.13 -2.41 -10.93
C GLY A 161 -17.24 -3.42 -11.33
N LYS A 162 -16.91 -4.71 -11.45
CA LYS A 162 -17.85 -5.76 -11.95
C LYS A 162 -18.29 -6.78 -10.90
N ILE A 163 -17.85 -6.67 -9.65
CA ILE A 163 -18.28 -7.58 -8.57
C ILE A 163 -19.56 -7.05 -7.92
N GLY A 164 -20.59 -6.90 -8.71
CA GLY A 164 -21.90 -6.41 -8.26
C GLY A 164 -23.09 -7.30 -8.55
N ASP A 165 -22.97 -8.43 -9.25
CA ASP A 165 -24.07 -9.39 -9.44
C ASP A 165 -23.54 -10.68 -10.08
N SER A 166 -23.15 -11.65 -9.29
CA SER A 166 -23.36 -13.09 -9.56
C SER A 166 -22.52 -13.95 -8.63
N ASP A 167 -23.17 -14.86 -7.96
CA ASP A 167 -22.60 -16.02 -7.29
C ASP A 167 -21.82 -16.88 -8.30
N GLU A 168 -20.66 -17.42 -7.85
CA GLU A 168 -19.68 -18.23 -8.57
C GLU A 168 -18.58 -17.45 -9.29
N VAL A 169 -17.55 -17.08 -8.52
CA VAL A 169 -16.25 -16.72 -9.09
C VAL A 169 -15.42 -18.00 -9.24
N ALA A 170 -15.38 -18.54 -10.45
CA ALA A 170 -14.36 -19.51 -10.82
C ALA A 170 -12.98 -18.90 -10.58
N ALA A 171 -12.14 -19.59 -9.80
CA ALA A 171 -10.78 -19.16 -9.53
C ALA A 171 -10.04 -18.94 -10.87
N PRO A 172 -9.39 -17.76 -11.08
CA PRO A 172 -8.61 -17.55 -12.30
C PRO A 172 -7.49 -18.59 -12.35
N GLN A 173 -7.45 -19.34 -13.45
CA GLN A 173 -6.36 -20.27 -13.71
C GLN A 173 -5.05 -19.47 -13.78
N PRO A 174 -3.94 -19.94 -13.15
CA PRO A 174 -2.66 -19.27 -13.22
C PRO A 174 -2.19 -19.25 -14.68
N GLN A 175 -2.18 -18.07 -15.29
CA GLN A 175 -1.42 -17.89 -16.53
C GLN A 175 0.05 -18.07 -16.16
N ARG A 176 0.69 -19.07 -16.77
CA ARG A 176 2.14 -19.24 -16.72
C ARG A 176 2.78 -17.98 -17.31
N THR A 177 3.34 -17.16 -16.45
CA THR A 177 4.32 -16.15 -16.87
C THR A 177 5.68 -16.83 -16.84
N ASP A 178 6.46 -16.70 -17.93
CA ASP A 178 7.81 -17.29 -18.06
C ASP A 178 8.87 -16.60 -17.17
N TYR A 179 8.44 -15.90 -16.14
CA TYR A 179 9.32 -15.29 -15.15
C TYR A 179 9.16 -16.02 -13.82
N GLU A 180 10.24 -16.63 -13.34
CA GLU A 180 10.33 -17.15 -11.98
C GLU A 180 10.10 -15.97 -11.01
N GLU A 181 8.95 -15.94 -10.35
CA GLU A 181 8.67 -14.98 -9.29
C GLU A 181 9.62 -15.24 -8.13
N CYS A 182 10.42 -14.24 -7.80
CA CYS A 182 11.31 -14.31 -6.66
C CYS A 182 10.48 -14.39 -5.37
N LEU A 183 10.32 -15.59 -4.82
CA LEU A 183 9.57 -15.87 -3.60
C LEU A 183 10.16 -15.18 -2.35
N ALA A 184 11.40 -14.71 -2.42
CA ALA A 184 12.08 -14.03 -1.32
C ALA A 184 11.65 -12.55 -1.14
N CYS A 185 10.93 -11.97 -2.12
CA CYS A 185 10.51 -10.57 -2.11
C CYS A 185 9.00 -10.37 -1.91
N GLN A 186 8.24 -11.43 -1.58
CA GLN A 186 6.81 -11.35 -1.28
C GLN A 186 6.55 -11.09 0.21
#